data_db4d8650668455d239d77049e091bb72
#
_entry.id   db4d8650668455d239d77049e091bb72
#
_cell.length_a   1.000
_cell.length_b   1.000
_cell.length_c   1.000
_cell.angle_alpha   90.00
_cell.angle_beta   90.00
_cell.angle_gamma   90.00
#
_symmetry.space_group_name_H-M   'P 1'
#
loop_
_entity.id
_entity.type
_entity.pdbx_description
1 polymer ?
#
loop_
_entity_poly.entity_id
_entity_poly.type
_entity_poly.pdbx_seq_one_letter_code
_entity_poly.pdbx_strand_id
1 'polypeptide(L)'
;MKKILKIIGITLLSIIGVLLIGLLILALYSPGKLEPLKDKDGVEIKGSISEKNFIEIGGMQQGFFIRTENPENPVILFLHGGPGSPELPMFYPFETSERLEKYFTVCYWDQRGAGMSYNRSIDPSTMTVVQMVEDTRQMTEYLKRRFNKEKIYLMGHSWGTYLGIKTIEKYPDNYTAFIGIGQISNQLESEKIAYKYMLQYAIETNDKRAVKKLER
;
A
#
# COMPACT_ATOMS: atom_id res chain seq x y z
N MET A 1 54.11 -11.90 -2.46
CA MET A 1 52.91 -12.73 -2.36
C MET A 1 52.24 -12.66 -1.00
N LYS A 2 52.88 -13.07 0.13
CA LYS A 2 52.27 -13.02 1.49
C LYS A 2 51.76 -11.64 1.93
N LYS A 3 52.46 -10.53 1.60
CA LYS A 3 52.05 -9.15 1.96
C LYS A 3 50.78 -8.70 1.21
N ILE A 4 50.65 -9.07 -0.05
CA ILE A 4 49.47 -8.77 -0.89
C ILE A 4 48.24 -9.55 -0.39
N LEU A 5 48.40 -10.83 -0.08
CA LEU A 5 47.32 -11.64 0.51
C LEU A 5 46.86 -11.11 1.87
N LYS A 6 47.76 -10.61 2.71
CA LYS A 6 47.41 -9.97 3.98
C LYS A 6 46.61 -8.68 3.75
N ILE A 7 47.00 -7.83 2.81
CA ILE A 7 46.25 -6.60 2.47
C ILE A 7 44.87 -6.95 1.97
N ILE A 8 44.75 -7.89 1.03
CA ILE A 8 43.45 -8.36 0.52
C ILE A 8 42.58 -8.87 1.66
N GLY A 9 43.11 -9.70 2.56
CA GLY A 9 42.38 -10.21 3.72
C GLY A 9 41.85 -9.09 4.64
N ILE A 10 42.71 -8.10 4.96
CA ILE A 10 42.29 -6.95 5.80
C ILE A 10 41.21 -6.14 5.10
N THR A 11 41.34 -5.87 3.80
CA THR A 11 40.35 -5.12 3.03
C THR A 11 39.00 -5.85 3.00
N LEU A 12 39.00 -7.16 2.77
CA LEU A 12 37.76 -7.96 2.80
C LEU A 12 37.09 -7.95 4.18
N LEU A 13 37.88 -8.13 5.25
CA LEU A 13 37.34 -8.06 6.63
C LEU A 13 36.77 -6.68 6.95
N SER A 14 37.40 -5.60 6.48
CA SER A 14 36.90 -4.23 6.66
C SER A 14 35.58 -4.03 5.92
N ILE A 15 35.45 -4.49 4.68
CA ILE A 15 34.20 -4.42 3.89
C ILE A 15 33.08 -5.20 4.59
N ILE A 16 33.37 -6.42 5.04
CA ILE A 16 32.39 -7.24 5.78
C ILE A 16 31.97 -6.52 7.06
N GLY A 17 32.91 -5.94 7.82
CA GLY A 17 32.61 -5.17 9.02
C GLY A 17 31.67 -3.99 8.75
N VAL A 18 31.92 -3.21 7.70
CA VAL A 18 31.06 -2.09 7.30
C VAL A 18 29.66 -2.57 6.90
N LEU A 19 29.57 -3.69 6.16
CA LEU A 19 28.29 -4.26 5.77
C LEU A 19 27.49 -4.75 7.00
N LEU A 20 28.14 -5.41 7.95
CA LEU A 20 27.49 -5.88 9.18
C LEU A 20 27.00 -4.72 10.05
N ILE A 21 27.79 -3.65 10.17
CA ILE A 21 27.37 -2.42 10.85
C ILE A 21 26.18 -1.79 10.13
N GLY A 22 26.21 -1.70 8.81
CA GLY A 22 25.08 -1.21 8.01
C GLY A 22 23.81 -2.03 8.21
N LEU A 23 23.91 -3.36 8.22
CA LEU A 23 22.78 -4.25 8.49
C LEU A 23 22.26 -4.08 9.93
N LEU A 24 23.15 -3.91 10.91
CA LEU A 24 22.74 -3.66 12.29
C LEU A 24 22.00 -2.34 12.44
N ILE A 25 22.51 -1.28 11.80
CA ILE A 25 21.82 0.02 11.77
C ILE A 25 20.43 -0.11 11.15
N LEU A 26 20.32 -0.76 9.98
CA LEU A 26 19.03 -1.01 9.33
C LEU A 26 18.09 -1.81 10.23
N ALA A 27 18.56 -2.83 10.92
CA ALA A 27 17.76 -3.63 11.85
C ALA A 27 17.25 -2.82 13.04
N LEU A 28 18.05 -1.87 13.55
CA LEU A 28 17.67 -0.99 14.64
C LEU A 28 16.65 0.08 14.21
N TYR A 29 16.77 0.60 12.99
CA TYR A 29 15.85 1.61 12.43
C TYR A 29 14.59 1.01 11.77
N SER A 30 14.58 -0.27 11.44
CA SER A 30 13.45 -0.96 10.86
C SER A 30 13.11 -2.24 11.64
N PRO A 31 12.54 -2.13 12.84
CA PRO A 31 12.29 -3.27 13.72
C PRO A 31 11.22 -4.24 13.20
N GLY A 32 10.65 -3.99 12.01
CA GLY A 32 9.60 -4.82 11.41
C GLY A 32 8.26 -4.75 12.14
N LYS A 33 8.10 -3.79 13.05
CA LYS A 33 6.87 -3.53 13.81
C LYS A 33 6.40 -2.12 13.55
N LEU A 34 5.08 -1.92 13.59
CA LEU A 34 4.52 -0.58 13.66
C LEU A 34 4.72 -0.03 15.07
N GLU A 35 4.95 1.28 15.16
CA GLU A 35 4.90 1.95 16.45
C GLU A 35 3.47 2.02 16.97
N PRO A 36 3.29 1.97 18.32
CA PRO A 36 2.01 2.25 18.94
C PRO A 36 1.47 3.63 18.55
N LEU A 37 0.15 3.76 18.51
CA LEU A 37 -0.47 5.06 18.33
C LEU A 37 -0.29 5.91 19.60
N LYS A 38 0.12 7.17 19.40
CA LYS A 38 0.38 8.11 20.49
C LYS A 38 -0.58 9.29 20.38
N ASP A 39 -0.90 9.87 21.53
CA ASP A 39 -1.67 11.12 21.62
C ASP A 39 -0.78 12.34 21.30
N LYS A 40 -1.37 13.54 21.37
CA LYS A 40 -0.67 14.81 21.15
C LYS A 40 0.51 15.08 22.09
N ASP A 41 0.54 14.42 23.23
CA ASP A 41 1.58 14.56 24.25
C ASP A 41 2.67 13.45 24.12
N GLY A 42 2.55 12.60 23.07
CA GLY A 42 3.48 11.51 22.78
C GLY A 42 3.28 10.26 23.64
N VAL A 43 2.17 10.20 24.41
CA VAL A 43 1.83 9.06 25.27
C VAL A 43 1.07 8.02 24.45
N GLU A 44 1.38 6.73 24.63
CA GLU A 44 0.68 5.64 23.97
C GLU A 44 -0.81 5.61 24.35
N ILE A 45 -1.68 5.54 23.35
CA ILE A 45 -3.13 5.48 23.53
C ILE A 45 -3.49 4.06 23.99
N LYS A 46 -3.93 3.96 25.24
CA LYS A 46 -4.30 2.69 25.85
C LYS A 46 -5.48 2.04 25.11
N GLY A 47 -5.31 0.78 24.70
CA GLY A 47 -6.32 0.02 23.98
C GLY A 47 -6.32 0.26 22.46
N SER A 48 -5.43 1.12 21.96
CA SER A 48 -5.22 1.27 20.52
C SER A 48 -4.65 0.00 19.89
N ILE A 49 -4.88 -0.17 18.59
CA ILE A 49 -4.27 -1.24 17.79
C ILE A 49 -3.32 -0.61 16.77
N SER A 50 -2.10 -1.13 16.70
CA SER A 50 -1.12 -0.81 15.66
C SER A 50 -0.34 -2.09 15.36
N GLU A 51 -0.77 -2.84 14.35
CA GLU A 51 -0.26 -4.18 14.09
C GLU A 51 -0.02 -4.45 12.62
N LYS A 52 0.91 -5.36 12.37
CA LYS A 52 1.24 -5.92 11.06
C LYS A 52 0.93 -7.41 11.08
N ASN A 53 0.14 -7.88 10.13
CA ASN A 53 -0.31 -9.26 10.06
C ASN A 53 -0.29 -9.83 8.65
N PHE A 54 -0.44 -11.14 8.57
CA PHE A 54 -0.64 -11.88 7.33
C PHE A 54 -1.86 -12.78 7.45
N ILE A 55 -2.54 -12.98 6.33
CA ILE A 55 -3.68 -13.90 6.22
C ILE A 55 -3.64 -14.61 4.88
N GLU A 56 -4.11 -15.84 4.84
CA GLU A 56 -4.29 -16.56 3.58
C GLU A 56 -5.56 -16.09 2.87
N ILE A 57 -5.38 -15.48 1.69
CA ILE A 57 -6.43 -14.98 0.82
C ILE A 57 -6.12 -15.41 -0.61
N GLY A 58 -7.11 -15.99 -1.30
CA GLY A 58 -6.97 -16.39 -2.69
C GLY A 58 -5.80 -17.34 -2.94
N GLY A 59 -5.51 -18.26 -1.99
CA GLY A 59 -4.45 -19.25 -2.09
C GLY A 59 -3.03 -18.71 -1.86
N MET A 60 -2.87 -17.53 -1.25
CA MET A 60 -1.56 -16.99 -0.90
C MET A 60 -1.59 -16.15 0.38
N GLN A 61 -0.43 -16.06 1.04
CA GLN A 61 -0.28 -15.15 2.19
C GLN A 61 -0.28 -13.70 1.70
N GLN A 62 -1.18 -12.91 2.26
CA GLN A 62 -1.28 -11.47 1.96
C GLN A 62 -1.09 -10.66 3.24
N GLY A 63 -0.27 -9.62 3.16
CA GLY A 63 0.08 -8.77 4.29
C GLY A 63 -0.87 -7.58 4.42
N PHE A 64 -1.09 -7.16 5.66
CA PHE A 64 -1.90 -5.99 5.96
C PHE A 64 -1.50 -5.38 7.29
N PHE A 65 -1.90 -4.13 7.49
CA PHE A 65 -1.76 -3.41 8.74
C PHE A 65 -3.13 -3.01 9.27
N ILE A 66 -3.33 -3.09 10.58
CA ILE A 66 -4.52 -2.55 11.24
C ILE A 66 -4.09 -1.49 12.22
N ARG A 67 -4.69 -0.31 12.10
CA ARG A 67 -4.45 0.82 12.99
C ARG A 67 -5.78 1.43 13.45
N THR A 68 -5.91 1.69 14.73
CA THR A 68 -7.07 2.39 15.32
C THR A 68 -6.75 2.90 16.72
N GLU A 69 -7.27 4.06 17.08
CA GLU A 69 -7.23 4.54 18.47
C GLU A 69 -8.25 3.80 19.34
N ASN A 70 -9.37 3.34 18.75
CA ASN A 70 -10.42 2.59 19.43
C ASN A 70 -10.93 1.44 18.55
N PRO A 71 -10.76 0.16 18.95
CA PRO A 71 -11.23 -1.00 18.21
C PRO A 71 -12.75 -1.06 17.95
N GLU A 72 -13.54 -0.29 18.72
CA GLU A 72 -14.99 -0.20 18.52
C GLU A 72 -15.37 0.73 17.36
N ASN A 73 -14.44 1.50 16.83
CA ASN A 73 -14.68 2.37 15.67
C ASN A 73 -15.23 1.58 14.47
N PRO A 74 -15.94 2.25 13.55
CA PRO A 74 -16.28 1.68 12.25
C PRO A 74 -15.02 1.19 11.52
N VAL A 75 -15.13 0.03 10.87
CA VAL A 75 -14.01 -0.55 10.13
C VAL A 75 -13.99 -0.02 8.71
N ILE A 76 -12.81 0.33 8.21
CA ILE A 76 -12.57 0.74 6.83
C ILE A 76 -11.44 -0.10 6.21
N LEU A 77 -11.72 -0.72 5.06
CA LEU A 77 -10.72 -1.38 4.25
C LEU A 77 -10.18 -0.39 3.20
N PHE A 78 -8.88 -0.13 3.23
CA PHE A 78 -8.21 0.77 2.31
C PHE A 78 -7.59 -0.01 1.14
N LEU A 79 -8.03 0.29 -0.08
CA LEU A 79 -7.51 -0.25 -1.34
C LEU A 79 -6.51 0.76 -1.94
N HIS A 80 -5.24 0.39 -1.92
CA HIS A 80 -4.16 1.26 -2.42
C HIS A 80 -4.17 1.44 -3.94
N GLY A 81 -3.47 2.47 -4.38
CA GLY A 81 -3.30 2.84 -5.78
C GLY A 81 -2.22 2.05 -6.53
N GLY A 82 -1.87 2.52 -7.69
CA GLY A 82 -0.85 1.97 -8.56
C GLY A 82 -1.44 1.35 -9.84
N PRO A 83 -1.65 0.01 -9.95
CA PRO A 83 -1.59 -1.06 -8.93
C PRO A 83 -0.20 -1.27 -8.35
N GLY A 84 -0.15 -1.77 -7.11
CA GLY A 84 1.10 -2.19 -6.47
C GLY A 84 1.83 -1.12 -5.64
N SER A 85 1.15 -0.02 -5.27
CA SER A 85 1.73 1.07 -4.46
C SER A 85 1.10 1.13 -3.07
N PRO A 86 1.59 0.36 -2.06
CA PRO A 86 1.04 0.35 -0.72
C PRO A 86 0.97 1.74 -0.10
N GLU A 87 -0.17 2.07 0.52
CA GLU A 87 -0.46 3.42 1.01
C GLU A 87 0.18 3.71 2.39
N LEU A 88 0.18 2.75 3.30
CA LEU A 88 0.67 3.01 4.66
C LEU A 88 2.09 3.60 4.70
N PRO A 89 3.08 3.10 3.93
CA PRO A 89 4.42 3.69 3.92
C PRO A 89 4.45 5.14 3.41
N MET A 90 3.46 5.53 2.60
CA MET A 90 3.35 6.91 2.09
C MET A 90 2.79 7.88 3.13
N PHE A 91 1.85 7.43 3.95
CA PHE A 91 1.18 8.27 4.94
C PHE A 91 1.84 8.25 6.32
N TYR A 92 2.48 7.14 6.68
CA TYR A 92 3.11 6.97 8.00
C TYR A 92 4.08 8.08 8.41
N PRO A 93 4.92 8.65 7.51
CA PRO A 93 5.82 9.75 7.86
C PRO A 93 5.10 11.08 8.12
N PHE A 94 3.84 11.20 7.72
CA PHE A 94 3.04 12.43 7.81
C PHE A 94 1.96 12.32 8.89
N GLU A 95 2.22 11.58 9.97
CA GLU A 95 1.26 11.47 11.08
C GLU A 95 0.88 12.84 11.61
N THR A 96 -0.40 13.15 11.51
CA THR A 96 -1.01 14.37 12.03
C THR A 96 -1.96 14.02 13.17
N SER A 97 -2.35 15.02 13.96
CA SER A 97 -3.38 14.85 14.99
C SER A 97 -4.76 14.49 14.41
N GLU A 98 -4.98 14.76 13.13
CA GLU A 98 -6.22 14.45 12.39
C GLU A 98 -5.99 13.27 11.43
N ARG A 99 -5.78 12.09 11.99
CA ARG A 99 -5.59 10.83 11.26
C ARG A 99 -6.90 10.02 11.20
N LEU A 100 -7.06 9.18 10.19
CA LEU A 100 -8.24 8.32 10.03
C LEU A 100 -8.44 7.37 11.20
N GLU A 101 -7.35 6.91 11.80
CA GLU A 101 -7.34 5.96 12.92
C GLU A 101 -8.01 6.48 14.19
N LYS A 102 -8.23 7.79 14.29
CA LYS A 102 -9.03 8.41 15.36
C LYS A 102 -10.52 8.07 15.23
N TYR A 103 -11.00 7.94 14.01
CA TYR A 103 -12.43 7.79 13.70
C TYR A 103 -12.79 6.40 13.16
N PHE A 104 -11.81 5.68 12.63
CA PHE A 104 -11.98 4.37 12.01
C PHE A 104 -10.95 3.37 12.52
N THR A 105 -11.32 2.10 12.50
CA THR A 105 -10.37 1.00 12.48
C THR A 105 -9.95 0.78 11.04
N VAL A 106 -8.74 1.22 10.68
CA VAL A 106 -8.25 1.23 9.30
C VAL A 106 -7.44 -0.01 9.03
N CYS A 107 -7.82 -0.77 7.99
CA CYS A 107 -7.02 -1.85 7.44
C CYS A 107 -6.34 -1.35 6.15
N TYR A 108 -5.03 -1.14 6.22
CA TYR A 108 -4.18 -0.89 5.06
C TYR A 108 -3.69 -2.23 4.52
N TRP A 109 -4.31 -2.69 3.45
CA TRP A 109 -4.03 -4.00 2.88
C TRP A 109 -3.09 -3.87 1.69
N ASP A 110 -1.98 -4.62 1.73
CA ASP A 110 -1.10 -4.80 0.58
C ASP A 110 -1.74 -5.84 -0.35
N GLN A 111 -2.34 -5.36 -1.45
CA GLN A 111 -3.05 -6.21 -2.40
C GLN A 111 -2.09 -7.25 -3.02
N ARG A 112 -2.64 -8.31 -3.61
CA ARG A 112 -1.89 -9.36 -4.32
C ARG A 112 -0.76 -8.78 -5.17
N GLY A 113 0.47 -9.25 -4.93
CA GLY A 113 1.67 -8.81 -5.66
C GLY A 113 2.26 -7.48 -5.22
N ALA A 114 1.69 -6.80 -4.21
CA ALA A 114 2.19 -5.54 -3.67
C ALA A 114 2.82 -5.71 -2.28
N GLY A 115 3.77 -4.85 -1.94
CA GLY A 115 4.33 -4.75 -0.59
C GLY A 115 4.64 -6.10 0.05
N MET A 116 4.06 -6.35 1.24
CA MET A 116 4.22 -7.61 1.97
C MET A 116 3.55 -8.81 1.30
N SER A 117 2.59 -8.57 0.39
CA SER A 117 1.93 -9.63 -0.40
C SER A 117 2.69 -10.00 -1.67
N TYR A 118 3.88 -9.41 -1.89
CA TYR A 118 4.72 -9.77 -3.02
C TYR A 118 5.42 -11.10 -2.80
N ASN A 119 5.32 -11.99 -3.79
CA ASN A 119 6.07 -13.25 -3.83
C ASN A 119 6.46 -13.55 -5.28
N ARG A 120 7.71 -13.96 -5.51
CA ARG A 120 8.21 -14.34 -6.85
C ARG A 120 7.52 -15.55 -7.45
N SER A 121 6.89 -16.39 -6.64
CA SER A 121 6.16 -17.59 -7.06
C SER A 121 4.67 -17.34 -7.35
N ILE A 122 4.20 -16.07 -7.32
CA ILE A 122 2.82 -15.75 -7.71
C ILE A 122 2.60 -16.16 -9.17
N ASP A 123 1.60 -16.99 -9.41
CA ASP A 123 1.19 -17.34 -10.76
C ASP A 123 0.62 -16.11 -11.47
N PRO A 124 1.25 -15.63 -12.57
CA PRO A 124 0.77 -14.47 -13.31
C PRO A 124 -0.69 -14.59 -13.78
N SER A 125 -1.20 -15.80 -13.99
CA SER A 125 -2.59 -16.04 -14.38
C SER A 125 -3.59 -15.60 -13.31
N THR A 126 -3.16 -15.49 -12.04
CA THR A 126 -3.97 -15.02 -10.92
C THR A 126 -3.97 -13.49 -10.76
N MET A 127 -3.11 -12.78 -11.50
CA MET A 127 -3.03 -11.32 -11.48
C MET A 127 -4.14 -10.69 -12.34
N THR A 128 -5.38 -10.96 -11.96
CA THR A 128 -6.58 -10.49 -12.67
C THR A 128 -7.47 -9.64 -11.77
N VAL A 129 -8.24 -8.72 -12.36
CA VAL A 129 -9.24 -7.93 -11.63
C VAL A 129 -10.25 -8.82 -10.91
N VAL A 130 -10.68 -9.91 -11.56
CA VAL A 130 -11.63 -10.86 -10.99
C VAL A 130 -11.09 -11.49 -9.71
N GLN A 131 -9.83 -11.92 -9.71
CA GLN A 131 -9.17 -12.47 -8.54
C GLN A 131 -8.99 -11.40 -7.43
N MET A 132 -8.61 -10.18 -7.79
CA MET A 132 -8.45 -9.09 -6.82
C MET A 132 -9.78 -8.68 -6.18
N VAL A 133 -10.89 -8.72 -6.92
CA VAL A 133 -12.24 -8.51 -6.37
C VAL A 133 -12.58 -9.61 -5.35
N GLU A 134 -12.25 -10.87 -5.66
CA GLU A 134 -12.48 -11.98 -4.75
C GLU A 134 -11.56 -11.92 -3.50
N ASP A 135 -10.30 -11.52 -3.68
CA ASP A 135 -9.38 -11.26 -2.57
C ASP A 135 -9.93 -10.13 -1.66
N THR A 136 -10.46 -9.06 -2.25
CA THR A 136 -11.09 -7.94 -1.50
C THR A 136 -12.29 -8.44 -0.70
N ARG A 137 -13.13 -9.30 -1.27
CA ARG A 137 -14.26 -9.93 -0.56
C ARG A 137 -13.77 -10.75 0.64
N GLN A 138 -12.75 -11.58 0.45
CA GLN A 138 -12.21 -12.42 1.54
C GLN A 138 -11.60 -11.58 2.67
N MET A 139 -10.87 -10.50 2.34
CA MET A 139 -10.36 -9.55 3.33
C MET A 139 -11.52 -8.86 4.06
N THR A 140 -12.56 -8.44 3.35
CA THR A 140 -13.76 -7.85 3.93
C THR A 140 -14.43 -8.79 4.94
N GLU A 141 -14.64 -10.06 4.58
CA GLU A 141 -15.22 -11.05 5.46
C GLU A 141 -14.36 -11.34 6.70
N TYR A 142 -13.03 -11.32 6.54
CA TYR A 142 -12.12 -11.41 7.69
C TYR A 142 -12.31 -10.24 8.64
N LEU A 143 -12.34 -9.01 8.15
CA LEU A 143 -12.50 -7.80 8.96
C LEU A 143 -13.87 -7.76 9.66
N LYS A 144 -14.94 -8.13 8.95
CA LYS A 144 -16.30 -8.24 9.53
C LYS A 144 -16.31 -9.19 10.72
N ARG A 145 -15.74 -10.38 10.56
CA ARG A 145 -15.67 -11.37 11.65
C ARG A 145 -14.80 -10.89 12.81
N ARG A 146 -13.62 -10.33 12.51
CA ARG A 146 -12.66 -9.90 13.52
C ARG A 146 -13.20 -8.81 14.43
N PHE A 147 -13.92 -7.85 13.86
CA PHE A 147 -14.44 -6.68 14.58
C PHE A 147 -15.94 -6.78 14.87
N ASN A 148 -16.55 -7.93 14.63
CA ASN A 148 -17.99 -8.17 14.83
C ASN A 148 -18.86 -7.09 14.18
N LYS A 149 -18.62 -6.80 12.89
CA LYS A 149 -19.37 -5.82 12.09
C LYS A 149 -20.15 -6.53 10.99
N GLU A 150 -21.41 -6.15 10.77
CA GLU A 150 -22.21 -6.65 9.66
C GLU A 150 -21.75 -6.10 8.31
N LYS A 151 -21.37 -4.83 8.31
CA LYS A 151 -20.86 -4.11 7.13
C LYS A 151 -19.64 -3.28 7.54
N ILE A 152 -18.75 -3.02 6.56
CA ILE A 152 -17.60 -2.14 6.74
C ILE A 152 -17.63 -1.01 5.71
N TYR A 153 -16.76 -0.02 5.86
CA TYR A 153 -16.50 0.98 4.82
C TYR A 153 -15.42 0.47 3.88
N LEU A 154 -15.53 0.82 2.59
CA LEU A 154 -14.51 0.57 1.58
C LEU A 154 -13.97 1.91 1.09
N MET A 155 -12.66 2.08 1.11
CA MET A 155 -12.00 3.28 0.59
C MET A 155 -11.01 2.85 -0.50
N GLY A 156 -10.99 3.55 -1.62
CA GLY A 156 -10.05 3.30 -2.70
C GLY A 156 -9.32 4.57 -3.11
N HIS A 157 -8.03 4.46 -3.41
CA HIS A 157 -7.23 5.53 -4.00
C HIS A 157 -6.78 5.14 -5.41
N SER A 158 -6.97 6.02 -6.39
CA SER A 158 -6.53 5.82 -7.78
C SER A 158 -6.98 4.43 -8.32
N TRP A 159 -6.06 3.51 -8.66
CA TRP A 159 -6.38 2.12 -9.02
C TRP A 159 -7.32 1.45 -8.02
N GLY A 160 -7.15 1.68 -6.71
CA GLY A 160 -8.03 1.15 -5.68
C GLY A 160 -9.49 1.58 -5.84
N THR A 161 -9.76 2.72 -6.51
CA THR A 161 -11.14 3.14 -6.80
C THR A 161 -11.80 2.27 -7.87
N TYR A 162 -11.05 1.87 -8.89
CA TYR A 162 -11.54 0.94 -9.90
C TYR A 162 -11.84 -0.43 -9.28
N LEU A 163 -10.91 -0.96 -8.48
CA LEU A 163 -11.10 -2.22 -7.76
C LEU A 163 -12.29 -2.13 -6.80
N GLY A 164 -12.42 -1.02 -6.07
CA GLY A 164 -13.52 -0.77 -5.14
C GLY A 164 -14.88 -0.78 -5.82
N ILE A 165 -15.05 -0.09 -6.94
CA ILE A 165 -16.29 -0.09 -7.72
C ILE A 165 -16.63 -1.50 -8.20
N LYS A 166 -15.66 -2.25 -8.75
CA LYS A 166 -15.88 -3.63 -9.17
C LYS A 166 -16.26 -4.55 -8.02
N THR A 167 -15.76 -4.25 -6.83
CA THR A 167 -16.10 -5.02 -5.62
C THR A 167 -17.50 -4.71 -5.13
N ILE A 168 -17.90 -3.43 -5.02
CA ILE A 168 -19.26 -3.07 -4.58
C ILE A 168 -20.34 -3.42 -5.59
N GLU A 169 -20.02 -3.38 -6.90
CA GLU A 169 -20.91 -3.87 -7.95
C GLU A 169 -21.29 -5.33 -7.71
N LYS A 170 -20.34 -6.15 -7.27
CA LYS A 170 -20.54 -7.59 -7.06
C LYS A 170 -21.04 -7.95 -5.66
N TYR A 171 -20.63 -7.20 -4.63
CA TYR A 171 -20.88 -7.48 -3.22
C TYR A 171 -21.37 -6.26 -2.43
N PRO A 172 -22.47 -5.58 -2.85
CA PRO A 172 -22.92 -4.32 -2.27
C PRO A 172 -23.29 -4.47 -0.78
N ASP A 173 -23.81 -5.63 -0.38
CA ASP A 173 -24.30 -5.86 0.98
C ASP A 173 -23.20 -5.90 2.04
N ASN A 174 -21.95 -6.01 1.65
CA ASN A 174 -20.80 -6.01 2.56
C ASN A 174 -20.39 -4.62 3.04
N TYR A 175 -20.90 -3.56 2.41
CA TYR A 175 -20.39 -2.21 2.62
C TYR A 175 -21.48 -1.25 3.06
N THR A 176 -21.11 -0.38 4.01
CA THR A 176 -21.94 0.75 4.44
C THR A 176 -21.84 1.90 3.44
N ALA A 177 -20.62 2.17 2.97
CA ALA A 177 -20.36 3.18 1.94
C ALA A 177 -19.02 2.90 1.24
N PHE A 178 -18.86 3.48 0.04
CA PHE A 178 -17.60 3.54 -0.69
C PHE A 178 -17.10 4.97 -0.77
N ILE A 179 -15.79 5.15 -0.55
CA ILE A 179 -15.11 6.45 -0.59
C ILE A 179 -14.02 6.35 -1.66
N GLY A 180 -14.15 7.14 -2.72
CA GLY A 180 -13.17 7.19 -3.82
C GLY A 180 -12.28 8.42 -3.73
N ILE A 181 -10.96 8.22 -3.72
CA ILE A 181 -9.95 9.28 -3.78
C ILE A 181 -9.24 9.19 -5.13
N GLY A 182 -9.28 10.26 -5.94
CA GLY A 182 -8.74 10.21 -7.29
C GLY A 182 -9.47 9.17 -8.15
N GLN A 183 -10.81 9.23 -8.14
CA GLN A 183 -11.69 8.25 -8.76
C GLN A 183 -11.41 8.04 -10.25
N ILE A 184 -11.10 6.80 -10.64
CA ILE A 184 -11.02 6.39 -12.05
C ILE A 184 -12.44 6.19 -12.60
N SER A 185 -12.81 6.98 -13.60
CA SER A 185 -14.07 6.82 -14.35
C SER A 185 -13.86 6.11 -15.69
N ASN A 186 -13.00 6.68 -16.54
CA ASN A 186 -12.59 6.10 -17.83
C ASN A 186 -11.12 6.44 -18.10
N GLN A 187 -10.22 5.54 -17.69
CA GLN A 187 -8.77 5.76 -17.78
C GLN A 187 -8.31 6.01 -19.21
N LEU A 188 -8.78 5.20 -20.16
CA LEU A 188 -8.33 5.30 -21.55
C LEU A 188 -8.74 6.64 -22.19
N GLU A 189 -9.95 7.12 -21.91
CA GLU A 189 -10.41 8.40 -22.44
C GLU A 189 -9.67 9.58 -21.78
N SER A 190 -9.45 9.49 -20.47
CA SER A 190 -8.65 10.49 -19.74
C SER A 190 -7.23 10.61 -20.30
N GLU A 191 -6.58 9.49 -20.58
CA GLU A 191 -5.23 9.48 -21.17
C GLU A 191 -5.21 10.06 -22.59
N LYS A 192 -6.21 9.76 -23.42
CA LYS A 192 -6.34 10.36 -24.75
C LYS A 192 -6.50 11.88 -24.69
N ILE A 193 -7.34 12.36 -23.77
CA ILE A 193 -7.55 13.80 -23.57
C ILE A 193 -6.24 14.46 -23.09
N ALA A 194 -5.57 13.87 -22.10
CA ALA A 194 -4.31 14.36 -21.58
C ALA A 194 -3.21 14.38 -22.66
N TYR A 195 -3.10 13.32 -23.47
CA TYR A 195 -2.16 13.26 -24.58
C TYR A 195 -2.41 14.39 -25.59
N LYS A 196 -3.65 14.59 -26.03
CA LYS A 196 -4.00 15.67 -26.97
C LYS A 196 -3.65 17.04 -26.41
N TYR A 197 -3.97 17.28 -25.14
CA TYR A 197 -3.64 18.52 -24.46
C TYR A 197 -2.13 18.76 -24.40
N MET A 198 -1.35 17.75 -23.98
CA MET A 198 0.11 17.86 -23.89
C MET A 198 0.76 18.11 -25.24
N LEU A 199 0.29 17.41 -26.30
CA LEU A 199 0.81 17.60 -27.65
C LEU A 199 0.51 19.00 -28.16
N GLN A 200 -0.71 19.48 -28.00
CA GLN A 200 -1.11 20.82 -28.41
C GLN A 200 -0.30 21.89 -27.66
N TYR A 201 -0.16 21.76 -26.37
CA TYR A 201 0.65 22.68 -25.56
C TYR A 201 2.13 22.71 -25.99
N ALA A 202 2.71 21.54 -26.28
CA ALA A 202 4.09 21.46 -26.78
C ALA A 202 4.26 22.13 -28.15
N ILE A 203 3.27 22.03 -29.03
CA ILE A 203 3.26 22.72 -30.33
C ILE A 203 3.16 24.24 -30.14
N GLU A 204 2.21 24.71 -29.34
CA GLU A 204 1.98 26.14 -29.07
C GLU A 204 3.19 26.83 -28.41
N THR A 205 3.89 26.09 -27.52
CA THR A 205 5.12 26.59 -26.84
C THR A 205 6.41 26.35 -27.64
N ASN A 206 6.29 25.78 -28.86
CA ASN A 206 7.43 25.42 -29.73
C ASN A 206 8.46 24.49 -29.06
N ASP A 207 8.01 23.61 -28.15
CA ASP A 207 8.85 22.58 -27.53
C ASP A 207 8.99 21.36 -28.45
N LYS A 208 9.93 21.49 -29.41
CA LYS A 208 10.22 20.42 -30.39
C LYS A 208 10.67 19.10 -29.74
N ARG A 209 11.25 19.15 -28.52
CA ARG A 209 11.68 17.94 -27.80
C ARG A 209 10.48 17.18 -27.24
N ALA A 210 9.53 17.90 -26.64
CA ALA A 210 8.29 17.30 -26.14
C ALA A 210 7.46 16.73 -27.27
N VAL A 211 7.25 17.48 -28.39
CA VAL A 211 6.55 16.98 -29.59
C VAL A 211 7.16 15.66 -30.06
N LYS A 212 8.48 15.62 -30.30
CA LYS A 212 9.15 14.38 -30.74
C LYS A 212 9.02 13.20 -29.78
N LYS A 213 8.84 13.47 -28.47
CA LYS A 213 8.62 12.41 -27.46
C LYS A 213 7.19 11.88 -27.51
N LEU A 214 6.20 12.77 -27.68
CA LEU A 214 4.79 12.43 -27.68
C LEU A 214 4.34 11.70 -28.95
N GLU A 215 5.00 11.94 -30.09
CA GLU A 215 4.70 11.30 -31.39
C GLU A 215 5.39 9.93 -31.59
N ARG A 216 6.13 9.42 -30.61
CA ARG A 216 6.78 8.10 -30.63
C ARG A 216 5.89 7.01 -30.06
#